data_ac3651abe4799b89197470eecb8841dc
#
_entry.id   ac3651abe4799b89197470eecb8841dc
#
_cell.length_a   1.000
_cell.length_b   1.000
_cell.length_c   1.000
_cell.angle_alpha   90.00
_cell.angle_beta   90.00
_cell.angle_gamma   90.00
#
_symmetry.space_group_name_H-M   'P 1'
#
loop_
_entity.id
_entity.type
_entity.pdbx_description
1 polymer ?
#
loop_
_entity_poly.entity_id
_entity_poly.type
_entity_poly.pdbx_seq_one_letter_code
_entity_poly.pdbx_strand_id
1 'polypeptide(L)'
;LEEFAKSFLEILEAEALLRPAADPGARARNTLRVQCSSLEAAAYGGKRVFAGTLASVTLERDPRPEVSLMYGNCWVKSLPRPEMLPVLRDNSGYLQTVALICGEEEREMLAHLFWRAGAVRVCSAGDMSALPEHGFQPHDGEFPLRRYSKYVT
;
A
#
# COMPACT_ATOMS: atom_id res chain seq x y z
N LEU A 1 0.85 -7.30 15.59
CA LEU A 1 0.14 -6.63 14.50
C LEU A 1 -1.05 -5.79 14.97
N GLU A 2 -1.83 -6.24 15.94
CA GLU A 2 -2.98 -5.45 16.44
C GLU A 2 -2.57 -4.12 17.08
N GLU A 3 -1.54 -4.12 17.92
CA GLU A 3 -1.00 -2.89 18.51
C GLU A 3 -0.48 -1.95 17.42
N PHE A 4 0.25 -2.49 16.47
CA PHE A 4 0.69 -1.72 15.30
C PHE A 4 -0.48 -1.10 14.55
N ALA A 5 -1.54 -1.87 14.27
CA ALA A 5 -2.71 -1.38 13.54
C ALA A 5 -3.43 -0.24 14.28
N LYS A 6 -3.52 -0.32 15.62
CA LYS A 6 -4.10 0.75 16.44
C LYS A 6 -3.26 2.02 16.42
N SER A 7 -1.96 1.89 16.67
CA SER A 7 -1.03 3.05 16.64
C SER A 7 -0.97 3.67 15.25
N PHE A 8 -1.03 2.84 14.21
CA PHE A 8 -1.04 3.33 12.84
C PHE A 8 -2.33 4.07 12.50
N LEU A 9 -3.48 3.63 13.01
CA LEU A 9 -4.74 4.34 12.87
C LEU A 9 -4.68 5.75 13.52
N GLU A 10 -4.09 5.87 14.71
CA GLU A 10 -3.93 7.17 15.38
C GLU A 10 -3.12 8.15 14.52
N ILE A 11 -2.04 7.67 13.91
CA ILE A 11 -1.23 8.47 12.99
C ILE A 11 -2.02 8.86 11.74
N LEU A 12 -2.77 7.93 11.15
CA LEU A 12 -3.59 8.20 9.96
C LEU A 12 -4.70 9.22 10.25
N GLU A 13 -5.34 9.15 11.42
CA GLU A 13 -6.34 10.15 11.86
C GLU A 13 -5.71 11.53 12.00
N ALA A 14 -4.55 11.64 12.64
CA ALA A 14 -3.83 12.89 12.78
C ALA A 14 -3.43 13.49 11.42
N GLU A 15 -2.91 12.68 10.52
CA GLU A 15 -2.55 13.08 9.16
C GLU A 15 -3.76 13.49 8.32
N ALA A 16 -4.89 12.80 8.49
CA ALA A 16 -6.11 13.12 7.76
C ALA A 16 -6.67 14.50 8.09
N LEU A 17 -6.45 14.99 9.31
CA LEU A 17 -6.84 16.35 9.73
C LEU A 17 -6.03 17.45 9.03
N LEU A 18 -4.81 17.13 8.58
CA LEU A 18 -3.92 18.07 7.90
C LEU A 18 -4.17 18.14 6.38
N ARG A 19 -4.99 17.25 5.85
CA ARG A 19 -5.24 17.14 4.40
C ARG A 19 -6.59 17.77 4.02
N PRO A 20 -6.76 18.21 2.77
CA PRO A 20 -8.05 18.63 2.26
C PRO A 20 -9.10 17.52 2.45
N ALA A 21 -10.30 17.91 2.82
CA ALA A 21 -11.39 16.96 2.99
C ALA A 21 -11.66 16.21 1.68
N ALA A 22 -11.84 14.90 1.78
CA ALA A 22 -12.24 14.09 0.63
C ALA A 22 -13.63 14.51 0.15
N ASP A 23 -13.87 14.31 -1.15
CA ASP A 23 -15.20 14.48 -1.74
C ASP A 23 -16.27 13.73 -0.90
N PRO A 24 -17.40 14.36 -0.57
CA PRO A 24 -18.44 13.74 0.25
C PRO A 24 -18.93 12.39 -0.28
N GLY A 25 -19.04 12.24 -1.60
CA GLY A 25 -19.44 10.98 -2.22
C GLY A 25 -18.39 9.88 -2.05
N ALA A 26 -17.10 10.21 -2.19
CA ALA A 26 -16.00 9.28 -1.92
C ALA A 26 -15.98 8.88 -0.44
N ARG A 27 -16.16 9.83 0.46
CA ARG A 27 -16.22 9.59 1.89
C ARG A 27 -17.37 8.65 2.26
N ALA A 28 -18.57 8.89 1.73
CA ALA A 28 -19.73 8.04 1.98
C ALA A 28 -19.50 6.60 1.48
N ARG A 29 -18.94 6.43 0.27
CA ARG A 29 -18.59 5.10 -0.26
C ARG A 29 -17.59 4.38 0.60
N ASN A 30 -16.55 5.07 1.07
CA ASN A 30 -15.53 4.46 1.93
C ASN A 30 -16.10 4.07 3.28
N THR A 31 -16.90 4.93 3.90
CA THR A 31 -17.60 4.60 5.15
C THR A 31 -18.45 3.35 4.99
N LEU A 32 -19.24 3.26 3.92
CA LEU A 32 -20.04 2.07 3.66
C LEU A 32 -19.18 0.81 3.52
N ARG A 33 -18.08 0.87 2.77
CA ARG A 33 -17.17 -0.27 2.61
C ARG A 33 -16.52 -0.70 3.91
N VAL A 34 -16.11 0.25 4.76
CA VAL A 34 -15.56 -0.03 6.08
C VAL A 34 -16.61 -0.71 6.97
N GLN A 35 -17.85 -0.25 6.94
CA GLN A 35 -18.95 -0.87 7.67
C GLN A 35 -19.26 -2.29 7.17
N CYS A 36 -19.32 -2.49 5.86
CA CYS A 36 -19.47 -3.83 5.27
C CYS A 36 -18.32 -4.76 5.71
N SER A 37 -17.07 -4.29 5.66
CA SER A 37 -15.91 -5.06 6.11
C SER A 37 -15.99 -5.41 7.60
N SER A 38 -16.52 -4.50 8.43
CA SER A 38 -16.73 -4.76 9.87
C SER A 38 -17.79 -5.84 10.10
N LEU A 39 -18.88 -5.82 9.35
CA LEU A 39 -19.93 -6.84 9.39
C LEU A 39 -19.42 -8.20 8.91
N GLU A 40 -18.67 -8.22 7.82
CA GLU A 40 -18.04 -9.46 7.33
C GLU A 40 -17.04 -10.02 8.34
N ALA A 41 -16.25 -9.16 8.99
CA ALA A 41 -15.32 -9.56 10.04
C ALA A 41 -16.04 -10.22 11.23
N ALA A 42 -17.20 -9.67 11.61
CA ALA A 42 -18.03 -10.23 12.68
C ALA A 42 -18.71 -11.56 12.28
N ALA A 43 -19.13 -11.68 11.02
CA ALA A 43 -19.85 -12.85 10.52
C ALA A 43 -18.94 -14.04 10.21
N TYR A 44 -17.79 -13.79 9.59
CA TYR A 44 -16.95 -14.83 9.00
C TYR A 44 -15.56 -14.92 9.62
N GLY A 45 -15.13 -13.92 10.38
CA GLY A 45 -13.75 -13.82 10.88
C GLY A 45 -12.74 -13.54 9.76
N GLY A 46 -11.47 -13.87 10.01
CA GLY A 46 -10.39 -13.70 9.03
C GLY A 46 -9.81 -12.31 8.93
N LYS A 47 -10.56 -11.28 9.32
CA LYS A 47 -10.12 -9.88 9.37
C LYS A 47 -10.60 -9.17 10.62
N ARG A 48 -9.96 -8.06 10.96
CA ARG A 48 -10.34 -7.15 12.04
C ARG A 48 -10.22 -5.72 11.58
N VAL A 49 -11.30 -4.95 11.73
CA VAL A 49 -11.36 -3.56 11.28
C VAL A 49 -11.23 -2.64 12.47
N PHE A 50 -10.28 -1.72 12.40
CA PHE A 50 -10.12 -0.59 13.31
C PHE A 50 -10.54 0.66 12.53
N ALA A 51 -11.67 1.25 12.91
CA ALA A 51 -12.24 2.40 12.24
C ALA A 51 -12.19 3.62 13.15
N GLY A 52 -11.62 4.70 12.64
CA GLY A 52 -11.72 6.04 13.20
C GLY A 52 -12.79 6.89 12.50
N THR A 53 -12.69 8.19 12.64
CA THR A 53 -13.60 9.15 11.99
C THR A 53 -13.23 9.44 10.54
N LEU A 54 -11.94 9.50 10.24
CA LEU A 54 -11.39 9.91 8.93
C LEU A 54 -10.58 8.81 8.26
N ALA A 55 -10.15 7.79 9.01
CA ALA A 55 -9.28 6.73 8.54
C ALA A 55 -9.74 5.36 9.04
N SER A 56 -9.21 4.30 8.46
CA SER A 56 -9.37 2.93 8.96
C SER A 56 -8.16 2.07 8.66
N VAL A 57 -7.94 1.08 9.52
CA VAL A 57 -6.94 0.04 9.31
C VAL A 57 -7.61 -1.31 9.40
N THR A 58 -7.52 -2.10 8.34
CA THR A 58 -8.03 -3.47 8.32
C THR A 58 -6.86 -4.43 8.43
N LEU A 59 -6.82 -5.16 9.53
CA LEU A 59 -5.91 -6.27 9.72
C LEU A 59 -6.53 -7.52 9.11
N GLU A 60 -5.87 -8.15 8.16
CA GLU A 60 -6.38 -9.30 7.43
C GLU A 60 -5.37 -10.45 7.38
N ARG A 61 -5.88 -11.67 7.45
CA ARG A 61 -5.05 -12.88 7.42
C ARG A 61 -4.61 -13.27 6.01
N ASP A 62 -5.43 -12.98 5.00
CA ASP A 62 -5.06 -13.23 3.61
C ASP A 62 -3.91 -12.30 3.20
N PRO A 63 -2.73 -12.84 2.85
CA PRO A 63 -1.58 -12.02 2.52
C PRO A 63 -1.66 -11.37 1.14
N ARG A 64 -2.61 -11.76 0.30
CA ARG A 64 -2.71 -11.24 -1.09
C ARG A 64 -2.98 -9.75 -1.10
N PRO A 65 -2.30 -8.98 -1.97
CA PRO A 65 -2.57 -7.57 -2.13
C PRO A 65 -4.00 -7.30 -2.58
N GLU A 66 -4.57 -6.21 -2.08
CA GLU A 66 -5.88 -5.72 -2.47
C GLU A 66 -5.81 -4.25 -2.84
N VAL A 67 -6.75 -3.82 -3.67
CA VAL A 67 -6.86 -2.41 -4.05
C VAL A 67 -7.25 -1.58 -2.83
N SER A 68 -6.47 -0.53 -2.56
CA SER A 68 -6.73 0.40 -1.46
C SER A 68 -8.08 1.10 -1.63
N LEU A 69 -8.78 1.32 -0.52
CA LEU A 69 -9.96 2.17 -0.47
C LEU A 69 -9.62 3.66 -0.57
N MET A 70 -8.33 4.01 -0.56
CA MET A 70 -7.82 5.39 -0.54
C MET A 70 -8.24 6.19 0.70
N TYR A 71 -7.92 7.48 0.75
CA TYR A 71 -8.37 8.42 1.79
C TYR A 71 -8.11 7.93 3.22
N GLY A 72 -6.90 7.44 3.50
CA GLY A 72 -6.51 6.99 4.84
C GLY A 72 -7.03 5.61 5.22
N ASN A 73 -7.52 4.81 4.26
CA ASN A 73 -7.90 3.43 4.53
C ASN A 73 -6.77 2.49 4.11
N CYS A 74 -6.23 1.74 5.06
CA CYS A 74 -5.06 0.89 4.87
C CYS A 74 -5.33 -0.57 5.24
N TRP A 75 -4.66 -1.47 4.53
CA TRP A 75 -4.60 -2.88 4.87
C TRP A 75 -3.31 -3.19 5.62
N VAL A 76 -3.39 -3.97 6.67
CA VAL A 76 -2.24 -4.54 7.38
C VAL A 76 -2.33 -6.05 7.27
N LYS A 77 -1.33 -6.64 6.65
CA LYS A 77 -1.28 -8.08 6.36
C LYS A 77 0.05 -8.66 6.80
N SER A 78 0.03 -9.89 7.33
CA SER A 78 1.25 -10.63 7.60
C SER A 78 1.66 -11.38 6.35
N LEU A 79 2.91 -11.18 5.92
CA LEU A 79 3.44 -11.86 4.76
C LEU A 79 4.83 -12.42 5.11
N PRO A 80 4.91 -13.72 5.45
CA PRO A 80 6.19 -14.36 5.73
C PRO A 80 7.15 -14.29 4.54
N ARG A 81 8.44 -14.10 4.80
CA ARG A 81 9.46 -13.93 3.74
C ARG A 81 9.44 -15.01 2.66
N PRO A 82 9.31 -16.31 2.98
CA PRO A 82 9.23 -17.34 1.94
C PRO A 82 8.04 -17.22 1.01
N GLU A 83 6.95 -16.62 1.49
CA GLU A 83 5.69 -16.44 0.74
C GLU A 83 5.65 -15.13 -0.05
N MET A 84 6.55 -14.19 0.23
CA MET A 84 6.50 -12.86 -0.39
C MET A 84 6.55 -12.93 -1.92
N LEU A 85 7.50 -13.65 -2.47
CA LEU A 85 7.65 -13.72 -3.93
C LEU A 85 6.47 -14.41 -4.63
N PRO A 86 6.02 -15.60 -4.22
CA PRO A 86 4.85 -16.23 -4.85
C PRO A 86 3.58 -15.39 -4.71
N VAL A 87 3.30 -14.83 -3.53
CA VAL A 87 2.09 -14.03 -3.29
C VAL A 87 2.07 -12.72 -4.09
N LEU A 88 3.21 -12.03 -4.16
CA LEU A 88 3.28 -10.74 -4.84
C LEU A 88 3.36 -10.87 -6.36
N ARG A 89 3.90 -11.96 -6.87
CA ARG A 89 4.13 -12.16 -8.31
C ARG A 89 2.85 -12.21 -9.14
N ASP A 90 1.77 -12.67 -8.54
CA ASP A 90 0.44 -12.67 -9.17
C ASP A 90 -0.06 -11.24 -9.46
N ASN A 91 0.49 -10.27 -8.76
CA ASN A 91 0.18 -8.85 -8.89
C ASN A 91 1.31 -8.03 -9.53
N SER A 92 2.26 -8.67 -10.20
CA SER A 92 3.47 -8.01 -10.74
C SER A 92 3.18 -6.81 -11.65
N GLY A 93 2.09 -6.84 -12.41
CA GLY A 93 1.67 -5.71 -13.26
C GLY A 93 1.08 -4.52 -12.53
N TYR A 94 0.81 -4.65 -11.23
CA TYR A 94 0.18 -3.62 -10.38
C TYR A 94 1.09 -3.12 -9.27
N LEU A 95 2.24 -3.76 -9.05
CA LEU A 95 3.21 -3.34 -8.04
C LEU A 95 4.04 -2.17 -8.56
N GLN A 96 3.67 -0.97 -8.18
CA GLN A 96 4.38 0.24 -8.61
C GLN A 96 5.51 0.60 -7.66
N THR A 97 5.17 1.10 -6.48
CA THR A 97 6.15 1.59 -5.51
C THR A 97 6.03 0.83 -4.20
N VAL A 98 7.16 0.38 -3.70
CA VAL A 98 7.30 -0.26 -2.39
C VAL A 98 8.17 0.62 -1.51
N ALA A 99 7.66 0.97 -0.33
CA ALA A 99 8.44 1.62 0.71
C ALA A 99 8.92 0.59 1.73
N LEU A 100 10.21 0.61 2.03
CA LEU A 100 10.81 -0.27 3.01
C LEU A 100 11.09 0.49 4.32
N ILE A 101 10.66 -0.10 5.43
CA ILE A 101 11.04 0.26 6.79
C ILE A 101 11.70 -0.97 7.40
N CYS A 102 13.01 -1.04 7.33
CA CYS A 102 13.83 -2.18 7.79
C CYS A 102 15.23 -1.72 8.14
N GLY A 103 16.03 -2.61 8.76
CA GLY A 103 17.46 -2.38 8.95
C GLY A 103 18.24 -2.37 7.62
N GLU A 104 19.37 -1.68 7.60
CA GLU A 104 20.22 -1.58 6.40
C GLU A 104 20.69 -2.95 5.89
N GLU A 105 20.97 -3.87 6.81
CA GLU A 105 21.41 -5.24 6.47
C GLU A 105 20.37 -6.03 5.65
N GLU A 106 19.09 -5.72 5.83
CA GLU A 106 18.00 -6.40 5.16
C GLU A 106 17.52 -5.69 3.89
N ARG A 107 17.87 -4.40 3.77
CA ARG A 107 17.33 -3.51 2.75
C ARG A 107 17.62 -3.99 1.34
N GLU A 108 18.85 -4.34 1.06
CA GLU A 108 19.28 -4.79 -0.26
C GLU A 108 18.55 -6.09 -0.66
N MET A 109 18.51 -7.05 0.26
CA MET A 109 17.83 -8.33 0.05
C MET A 109 16.34 -8.14 -0.22
N LEU A 110 15.66 -7.31 0.59
CA LEU A 110 14.23 -7.03 0.42
C LEU A 110 13.97 -6.27 -0.88
N ALA A 111 14.77 -5.27 -1.20
CA ALA A 111 14.66 -4.52 -2.46
C ALA A 111 14.75 -5.45 -3.68
N HIS A 112 15.73 -6.37 -3.66
CA HIS A 112 15.90 -7.35 -4.71
C HIS A 112 14.71 -8.33 -4.82
N LEU A 113 14.15 -8.72 -3.67
CA LEU A 113 12.97 -9.58 -3.62
C LEU A 113 11.74 -8.87 -4.23
N PHE A 114 11.48 -7.63 -3.85
CA PHE A 114 10.38 -6.84 -4.39
C PHE A 114 10.54 -6.55 -5.88
N TRP A 115 11.76 -6.26 -6.32
CA TRP A 115 12.06 -6.13 -7.75
C TRP A 115 11.73 -7.41 -8.53
N ARG A 116 12.13 -8.58 -8.02
CA ARG A 116 11.77 -9.88 -8.61
C ARG A 116 10.27 -10.17 -8.59
N ALA A 117 9.54 -9.60 -7.64
CA ALA A 117 8.08 -9.69 -7.58
C ALA A 117 7.38 -8.77 -8.60
N GLY A 118 8.11 -7.84 -9.21
CA GLY A 118 7.58 -6.91 -10.20
C GLY A 118 7.42 -5.47 -9.73
N ALA A 119 7.93 -5.13 -8.52
CA ALA A 119 7.93 -3.75 -8.08
C ALA A 119 8.86 -2.91 -8.96
N VAL A 120 8.37 -1.75 -9.37
CA VAL A 120 9.08 -0.86 -10.29
C VAL A 120 10.01 0.07 -9.54
N ARG A 121 9.61 0.48 -8.34
CA ARG A 121 10.36 1.38 -7.49
C ARG A 121 10.38 0.85 -6.06
N VAL A 122 11.56 0.85 -5.45
CA VAL A 122 11.74 0.56 -4.02
C VAL A 122 12.40 1.76 -3.38
N CYS A 123 11.82 2.29 -2.31
CA CYS A 123 12.30 3.51 -1.66
C CYS A 123 12.14 3.44 -0.13
N SER A 124 12.55 4.47 0.57
CA SER A 124 12.23 4.68 1.99
C SER A 124 10.80 5.21 2.16
N ALA A 125 10.19 4.99 3.31
CA ALA A 125 8.78 5.39 3.54
C ALA A 125 8.54 6.89 3.33
N GLY A 126 9.48 7.76 3.72
CA GLY A 126 9.40 9.19 3.51
C GLY A 126 9.45 9.62 2.03
N ASP A 127 10.01 8.77 1.18
CA ASP A 127 10.27 9.10 -0.23
C ASP A 127 9.18 8.60 -1.19
N MET A 128 8.15 7.93 -0.68
CA MET A 128 7.11 7.34 -1.54
C MET A 128 6.43 8.36 -2.46
N SER A 129 6.15 9.55 -1.93
CA SER A 129 5.49 10.63 -2.65
C SER A 129 6.46 11.65 -3.24
N ALA A 130 7.76 11.52 -2.95
CA ALA A 130 8.76 12.42 -3.46
C ALA A 130 9.00 12.16 -4.96
N LEU A 131 8.97 13.22 -5.75
CA LEU A 131 9.51 13.16 -7.09
C LEU A 131 11.03 13.00 -6.97
N PRO A 132 11.66 12.06 -7.70
CA PRO A 132 13.10 11.91 -7.64
C PRO A 132 13.76 13.21 -8.09
N GLU A 133 14.70 13.71 -7.29
CA GLU A 133 15.41 14.96 -7.54
C GLU A 133 16.07 15.00 -8.93
N HIS A 134 16.31 13.86 -9.54
CA HIS A 134 16.99 13.73 -10.82
C HIS A 134 16.12 13.19 -11.98
N GLY A 135 14.79 13.11 -11.82
CA GLY A 135 13.85 12.87 -12.92
C GLY A 135 13.95 11.54 -13.68
N PHE A 136 14.84 10.64 -13.29
CA PHE A 136 15.15 9.42 -14.06
C PHE A 136 14.58 8.13 -13.47
N GLN A 137 13.62 8.20 -12.55
CA GLN A 137 13.00 6.99 -12.02
C GLN A 137 11.76 6.62 -12.84
N PRO A 138 11.53 5.32 -13.06
CA PRO A 138 10.33 4.86 -13.74
C PRO A 138 9.09 5.24 -12.93
N HIS A 139 8.09 5.79 -13.61
CA HIS A 139 6.77 6.04 -13.08
C HIS A 139 5.78 5.08 -13.76
N ASP A 140 4.90 4.48 -12.99
CA ASP A 140 3.92 3.50 -13.50
C ASP A 140 4.54 2.34 -14.29
N GLY A 141 5.73 1.89 -13.88
CA GLY A 141 6.40 0.75 -14.51
C GLY A 141 7.26 1.09 -15.72
N GLU A 142 7.32 2.33 -16.13
CA GLU A 142 8.02 2.72 -17.33
C GLU A 142 8.69 4.09 -17.20
N PHE A 143 9.85 4.26 -17.82
CA PHE A 143 10.44 5.60 -17.93
C PHE A 143 9.54 6.48 -18.80
N PRO A 144 9.19 7.71 -18.37
CA PRO A 144 8.25 8.57 -19.10
C PRO A 144 8.60 8.78 -20.57
N LEU A 145 9.89 8.92 -20.88
CA LEU A 145 10.35 9.12 -22.26
C LEU A 145 10.18 7.89 -23.15
N ARG A 146 10.10 6.70 -22.58
CA ARG A 146 9.95 5.46 -23.35
C ARG A 146 8.59 5.38 -24.06
N ARG A 147 7.58 6.01 -23.52
CA ARG A 147 6.24 6.08 -24.15
C ARG A 147 6.24 6.97 -25.40
N TYR A 148 7.18 7.89 -25.51
CA TYR A 148 7.26 8.84 -26.62
C TYR A 148 8.32 8.48 -27.66
N SER A 149 9.14 7.46 -27.41
CA SER A 149 10.14 6.99 -28.34
C SER A 149 9.74 5.66 -28.95
N LYS A 150 9.71 5.57 -30.29
CA LYS A 150 9.61 4.30 -31.03
C LYS A 150 10.97 3.97 -31.58
N TYR A 151 11.52 2.81 -31.22
CA TYR A 151 12.62 2.23 -31.93
C TYR A 151 12.09 1.58 -33.22
N VAL A 152 12.52 2.08 -34.36
CA VAL A 152 12.31 1.41 -35.64
C VAL A 152 13.63 0.72 -35.97
N THR A 153 13.64 -0.60 -35.93
CA THR A 153 14.73 -1.46 -36.44
C THR A 153 14.44 -1.81 -37.88
#